data_268d786c10fa1b6db3ec9a8e84c6115a
#
_entry.id   268d786c10fa1b6db3ec9a8e84c6115a
#
_cell.length_a   1.000
_cell.length_b   1.000
_cell.length_c   1.000
_cell.angle_alpha   90.00
_cell.angle_beta   90.00
_cell.angle_gamma   90.00
#
_symmetry.space_group_name_H-M   'P 1'
#
loop_
_entity.id
_entity.type
_entity.pdbx_description
1 polymer ?
#
loop_
_entity_poly.entity_id
_entity_poly.type
_entity_poly.pdbx_seq_one_letter_code
_entity_poly.pdbx_strand_id
1 'polypeptide(L)'
;MKLTRMQFDVLVNLMEVQKAEPTALGISSKEVRMLVNELIKDGLLDETQTVTEKGIAALEPYRTKRVIFLAAGFGSRLRPATINVPKPMVRVHGKPIICSAIEAALQAGIEEIYIVRGYLGECFELLLKKYPQVRLIDNPDYETSNNVSSAMKVRHLMQNAYVMEADLLINNPTIFKKYHYTSNCLGVPVEKTDDWCVISENGYAKQLIKGGVNCHHLFSIYYWTAEEGAKLPAHLEEMFSSEGGRDLFWDIAPMNRYNEHYKIEVRECSFADISEIDTYNELQMLDSAYLVK
;
A
#
# COMPACT_ATOMS: atom_id res chain seq x y z
N MET A 1 6.33 19.12 -16.67
CA MET A 1 7.77 19.10 -16.28
C MET A 1 7.97 17.90 -15.36
N LYS A 2 9.03 17.10 -15.57
CA LYS A 2 9.34 15.98 -14.67
C LYS A 2 10.25 16.53 -13.56
N LEU A 3 9.83 16.37 -12.30
CA LEU A 3 10.63 16.78 -11.14
C LEU A 3 11.81 15.84 -10.95
N THR A 4 12.95 16.35 -10.48
CA THR A 4 13.98 15.51 -9.88
C THR A 4 13.50 14.99 -8.52
N ARG A 5 14.11 13.92 -7.99
CA ARG A 5 13.76 13.38 -6.67
C ARG A 5 13.86 14.47 -5.58
N MET A 6 14.93 15.26 -5.57
CA MET A 6 15.12 16.30 -4.58
C MET A 6 14.11 17.44 -4.68
N GLN A 7 13.75 17.88 -5.91
CA GLN A 7 12.70 18.88 -6.10
C GLN A 7 11.34 18.37 -5.59
N PHE A 8 11.02 17.10 -5.87
CA PHE A 8 9.82 16.44 -5.35
C PHE A 8 9.82 16.41 -3.82
N ASP A 9 10.90 15.94 -3.20
CA ASP A 9 11.01 15.80 -1.75
C ASP A 9 10.89 17.17 -1.05
N VAL A 10 11.49 18.24 -1.60
CA VAL A 10 11.33 19.61 -1.07
C VAL A 10 9.89 20.10 -1.17
N LEU A 11 9.24 19.93 -2.33
CA LEU A 11 7.85 20.36 -2.52
C LEU A 11 6.89 19.62 -1.59
N VAL A 12 7.03 18.30 -1.45
CA VAL A 12 6.18 17.49 -0.56
C VAL A 12 6.42 17.88 0.89
N ASN A 13 7.67 18.05 1.31
CA ASN A 13 8.00 18.44 2.68
C ASN A 13 7.42 19.83 3.02
N LEU A 14 7.49 20.80 2.12
CA LEU A 14 6.88 22.12 2.30
C LEU A 14 5.35 22.06 2.40
N MET A 15 4.69 21.14 1.70
CA MET A 15 3.24 20.93 1.81
C MET A 15 2.84 20.28 3.15
N GLU A 16 3.66 19.37 3.66
CA GLU A 16 3.35 18.62 4.90
C GLU A 16 3.67 19.42 6.16
N VAL A 17 4.85 20.07 6.23
CA VAL A 17 5.35 20.74 7.43
C VAL A 17 5.56 22.25 7.30
N GLN A 18 5.21 22.84 6.15
CA GLN A 18 5.36 24.26 5.83
C GLN A 18 6.80 24.80 5.99
N LYS A 19 7.81 23.92 6.04
CA LYS A 19 9.21 24.27 6.14
C LYS A 19 10.09 23.16 5.58
N ALA A 20 11.01 23.50 4.68
CA ALA A 20 11.99 22.56 4.16
C ALA A 20 13.09 22.29 5.21
N GLU A 21 12.98 21.16 5.90
CA GLU A 21 13.93 20.76 6.93
C GLU A 21 15.08 19.94 6.32
N PRO A 22 16.35 20.42 6.45
CA PRO A 22 17.52 19.72 5.91
C PRO A 22 17.67 18.30 6.41
N THR A 23 17.37 18.05 7.69
CA THR A 23 17.45 16.74 8.32
C THR A 23 16.44 15.75 7.75
N ALA A 24 15.21 16.21 7.46
CA ALA A 24 14.18 15.38 6.83
C ALA A 24 14.52 15.04 5.38
N LEU A 25 15.29 15.89 4.71
CA LEU A 25 15.70 15.73 3.30
C LEU A 25 17.06 15.02 3.14
N GLY A 26 17.81 14.80 4.24
CA GLY A 26 19.12 14.16 4.21
C GLY A 26 20.21 14.96 3.47
N ILE A 27 20.03 16.29 3.34
CA ILE A 27 20.95 17.20 2.63
C ILE A 27 21.31 18.42 3.48
N SER A 28 22.35 19.16 3.09
CA SER A 28 22.79 20.31 3.82
C SER A 28 21.83 21.51 3.69
N SER A 29 21.84 22.41 4.67
CA SER A 29 21.07 23.66 4.63
C SER A 29 21.42 24.54 3.41
N LYS A 30 22.63 24.40 2.86
CA LYS A 30 23.04 25.12 1.64
C LYS A 30 22.33 24.54 0.40
N GLU A 31 22.28 23.21 0.30
CA GLU A 31 21.60 22.52 -0.80
C GLU A 31 20.09 22.77 -0.77
N VAL A 32 19.46 22.72 0.42
CA VAL A 32 18.04 23.09 0.57
C VAL A 32 17.79 24.51 0.03
N ARG A 33 18.60 25.51 0.43
CA ARG A 33 18.45 26.90 -0.06
C ARG A 33 18.63 27.02 -1.57
N MET A 34 19.57 26.28 -2.14
CA MET A 34 19.77 26.29 -3.60
C MET A 34 18.54 25.72 -4.32
N LEU A 35 18.02 24.58 -3.85
CA LEU A 35 16.81 23.96 -4.42
C LEU A 35 15.58 24.86 -4.27
N VAL A 36 15.36 25.46 -3.10
CA VAL A 36 14.25 26.40 -2.87
C VAL A 36 14.33 27.58 -3.84
N ASN A 37 15.52 28.19 -4.01
CA ASN A 37 15.71 29.30 -4.97
C ASN A 37 15.44 28.87 -6.43
N GLU A 38 15.84 27.66 -6.81
CA GLU A 38 15.54 27.08 -8.12
C GLU A 38 14.03 26.90 -8.31
N LEU A 39 13.34 26.33 -7.30
CA LEU A 39 11.90 26.13 -7.34
C LEU A 39 11.11 27.46 -7.40
N ILE A 40 11.60 28.53 -6.72
CA ILE A 40 11.04 29.89 -6.83
C ILE A 40 11.24 30.41 -8.24
N LYS A 41 12.45 30.32 -8.79
CA LYS A 41 12.75 30.76 -10.16
C LYS A 41 11.89 30.04 -11.20
N ASP A 42 11.61 28.76 -10.99
CA ASP A 42 10.76 27.94 -11.84
C ASP A 42 9.26 28.22 -11.60
N GLY A 43 8.92 29.02 -10.59
CA GLY A 43 7.56 29.40 -10.20
C GLY A 43 6.77 28.27 -9.55
N LEU A 44 7.45 27.24 -9.01
CA LEU A 44 6.84 26.14 -8.25
C LEU A 44 6.62 26.51 -6.80
N LEU A 45 7.43 27.45 -6.30
CA LEU A 45 7.27 28.14 -5.01
C LEU A 45 7.12 29.64 -5.26
N ASP A 46 6.44 30.32 -4.36
CA ASP A 46 6.46 31.78 -4.28
C ASP A 46 7.64 32.26 -3.40
N GLU A 47 7.81 33.58 -3.28
CA GLU A 47 8.89 34.20 -2.48
C GLU A 47 8.77 33.90 -0.97
N THR A 48 7.59 33.49 -0.50
CA THR A 48 7.35 33.04 0.89
C THR A 48 7.60 31.55 1.09
N GLN A 49 8.09 30.85 0.04
CA GLN A 49 8.31 29.40 -0.03
C GLN A 49 7.02 28.58 0.07
N THR A 50 5.88 29.19 -0.26
CA THR A 50 4.60 28.46 -0.36
C THR A 50 4.50 27.80 -1.73
N VAL A 51 4.02 26.54 -1.77
CA VAL A 51 3.84 25.79 -3.03
C VAL A 51 2.73 26.45 -3.85
N THR A 52 3.05 26.89 -5.07
CA THR A 52 2.12 27.56 -5.99
C THR A 52 1.17 26.55 -6.67
N GLU A 53 0.14 27.04 -7.36
CA GLU A 53 -0.71 26.18 -8.21
C GLU A 53 0.10 25.42 -9.27
N LYS A 54 1.15 26.05 -9.81
CA LYS A 54 2.09 25.39 -10.73
C LYS A 54 2.88 24.29 -10.04
N GLY A 55 3.29 24.51 -8.79
CA GLY A 55 3.94 23.51 -7.95
C GLY A 55 3.02 22.32 -7.64
N ILE A 56 1.76 22.58 -7.30
CA ILE A 56 0.74 21.54 -7.09
C ILE A 56 0.52 20.75 -8.39
N ALA A 57 0.39 21.43 -9.53
CA ALA A 57 0.24 20.77 -10.83
C ALA A 57 1.46 19.92 -11.22
N ALA A 58 2.67 20.32 -10.82
CA ALA A 58 3.89 19.55 -11.04
C ALA A 58 3.94 18.29 -10.17
N LEU A 59 3.26 18.25 -9.01
CA LEU A 59 3.13 17.10 -8.14
C LEU A 59 2.01 16.11 -8.55
N GLU A 60 1.06 16.55 -9.40
CA GLU A 60 -0.09 15.71 -9.79
C GLU A 60 0.28 14.35 -10.41
N PRO A 61 1.35 14.20 -11.24
CA PRO A 61 1.79 12.89 -11.73
C PRO A 61 2.21 11.90 -10.65
N TYR A 62 2.59 12.41 -9.48
CA TYR A 62 3.07 11.65 -8.33
C TYR A 62 1.99 11.40 -7.28
N ARG A 63 0.77 11.94 -7.50
CA ARG A 63 -0.34 11.84 -6.56
C ARG A 63 -0.89 10.42 -6.51
N THR A 64 -1.03 9.89 -5.30
CA THR A 64 -1.77 8.65 -5.04
C THR A 64 -3.25 8.89 -5.33
N LYS A 65 -3.81 8.14 -6.27
CA LYS A 65 -5.20 8.32 -6.70
C LYS A 65 -6.14 7.41 -5.94
N ARG A 66 -5.68 6.18 -5.64
CA ARG A 66 -6.56 5.17 -5.06
C ARG A 66 -5.86 4.18 -4.15
N VAL A 67 -6.66 3.48 -3.36
CA VAL A 67 -6.26 2.27 -2.64
C VAL A 67 -7.16 1.11 -3.07
N ILE A 68 -6.55 -0.06 -3.24
CA ILE A 68 -7.19 -1.30 -3.66
C ILE A 68 -6.94 -2.35 -2.59
N PHE A 69 -8.00 -2.86 -1.99
CA PHE A 69 -7.98 -3.94 -1.02
C PHE A 69 -8.32 -5.27 -1.69
N LEU A 70 -7.43 -6.25 -1.59
CA LEU A 70 -7.69 -7.63 -2.02
C LEU A 70 -8.32 -8.38 -0.83
N ALA A 71 -9.64 -8.51 -0.84
CA ALA A 71 -10.44 -8.91 0.32
C ALA A 71 -11.34 -10.13 0.07
N ALA A 72 -11.03 -10.95 -0.96
CA ALA A 72 -11.92 -12.02 -1.40
C ALA A 72 -11.73 -13.36 -0.68
N GLY A 73 -10.66 -13.52 0.13
CA GLY A 73 -10.25 -14.80 0.74
C GLY A 73 -11.18 -15.28 1.86
N PHE A 74 -11.10 -16.58 2.17
CA PHE A 74 -11.92 -17.26 3.20
C PHE A 74 -11.58 -16.87 4.64
N GLY A 75 -10.36 -16.42 4.92
CA GLY A 75 -9.91 -16.14 6.28
C GLY A 75 -9.98 -17.34 7.22
N SER A 76 -9.74 -18.55 6.73
CA SER A 76 -9.98 -19.84 7.44
C SER A 76 -9.20 -19.96 8.75
N ARG A 77 -8.01 -19.35 8.85
CA ARG A 77 -7.15 -19.36 10.04
C ARG A 77 -7.74 -18.56 11.20
N LEU A 78 -8.69 -17.64 10.94
CA LEU A 78 -9.40 -16.86 11.97
C LEU A 78 -10.68 -17.54 12.48
N ARG A 79 -11.05 -18.73 12.01
CA ARG A 79 -12.22 -19.42 12.55
C ARG A 79 -12.06 -19.64 14.06
N PRO A 80 -13.16 -19.43 14.85
CA PRO A 80 -14.56 -19.31 14.44
C PRO A 80 -15.02 -17.89 14.03
N ALA A 81 -14.19 -16.84 14.22
CA ALA A 81 -14.60 -15.45 13.96
C ALA A 81 -15.04 -15.19 12.50
N THR A 82 -14.52 -15.97 11.54
CA THR A 82 -14.83 -15.82 10.12
C THR A 82 -15.89 -16.77 9.56
N ILE A 83 -16.68 -17.43 10.40
CA ILE A 83 -17.75 -18.33 9.94
C ILE A 83 -18.88 -17.51 9.24
N ASN A 84 -19.24 -16.36 9.82
CA ASN A 84 -20.37 -15.54 9.37
C ASN A 84 -19.97 -14.13 8.94
N VAL A 85 -18.67 -13.83 8.87
CA VAL A 85 -18.14 -12.52 8.48
C VAL A 85 -16.79 -12.69 7.80
N PRO A 86 -16.49 -12.00 6.69
CA PRO A 86 -15.19 -12.12 6.06
C PRO A 86 -14.10 -11.48 6.93
N LYS A 87 -12.87 -11.98 6.86
CA LYS A 87 -11.73 -11.55 7.69
C LYS A 87 -11.59 -10.03 7.83
N PRO A 88 -11.65 -9.22 6.77
CA PRO A 88 -11.52 -7.77 6.89
C PRO A 88 -12.65 -7.07 7.66
N MET A 89 -13.80 -7.74 7.80
CA MET A 89 -14.96 -7.24 8.52
C MET A 89 -15.05 -7.73 9.97
N VAL A 90 -14.14 -8.62 10.39
CA VAL A 90 -13.95 -8.99 11.80
C VAL A 90 -13.63 -7.73 12.60
N ARG A 91 -14.22 -7.59 13.78
CA ARG A 91 -14.09 -6.39 14.60
C ARG A 91 -12.93 -6.52 15.58
N VAL A 92 -12.10 -5.49 15.67
CA VAL A 92 -11.11 -5.32 16.74
C VAL A 92 -11.50 -4.03 17.48
N HIS A 93 -11.68 -4.13 18.79
CA HIS A 93 -12.19 -3.04 19.63
C HIS A 93 -13.49 -2.42 19.08
N GLY A 94 -14.39 -3.27 18.58
CA GLY A 94 -15.69 -2.87 18.05
C GLY A 94 -15.71 -2.33 16.63
N LYS A 95 -14.54 -2.21 15.93
CA LYS A 95 -14.42 -1.66 14.58
C LYS A 95 -13.87 -2.70 13.60
N PRO A 96 -14.46 -2.87 12.40
CA PRO A 96 -13.90 -3.77 11.39
C PRO A 96 -12.44 -3.45 11.06
N ILE A 97 -11.60 -4.48 10.91
CA ILE A 97 -10.16 -4.37 10.62
C ILE A 97 -9.90 -3.39 9.45
N ILE A 98 -10.59 -3.60 8.33
CA ILE A 98 -10.41 -2.81 7.10
C ILE A 98 -10.68 -1.30 7.31
N CYS A 99 -11.52 -0.94 8.30
CA CYS A 99 -11.85 0.47 8.53
C CYS A 99 -10.63 1.32 8.93
N SER A 100 -9.63 0.74 9.60
CA SER A 100 -8.40 1.45 9.95
C SER A 100 -7.64 1.91 8.71
N ALA A 101 -7.51 1.02 7.72
CA ALA A 101 -6.83 1.31 6.46
C ALA A 101 -7.64 2.28 5.56
N ILE A 102 -8.97 2.14 5.51
CA ILE A 102 -9.84 3.08 4.80
C ILE A 102 -9.69 4.49 5.37
N GLU A 103 -9.75 4.64 6.70
CA GLU A 103 -9.64 5.94 7.34
C GLU A 103 -8.25 6.55 7.18
N ALA A 104 -7.19 5.75 7.27
CA ALA A 104 -5.83 6.20 7.02
C ALA A 104 -5.64 6.68 5.56
N ALA A 105 -6.21 5.97 4.58
CA ALA A 105 -6.20 6.39 3.17
C ALA A 105 -6.95 7.71 2.96
N LEU A 106 -8.14 7.85 3.54
CA LEU A 106 -8.92 9.10 3.48
C LEU A 106 -8.18 10.27 4.14
N GLN A 107 -7.52 10.04 5.27
CA GLN A 107 -6.69 11.04 5.95
C GLN A 107 -5.51 11.50 5.07
N ALA A 108 -4.93 10.62 4.27
CA ALA A 108 -3.91 10.96 3.29
C ALA A 108 -4.46 11.68 2.03
N GLY A 109 -5.78 11.89 1.95
CA GLY A 109 -6.44 12.52 0.80
C GLY A 109 -6.61 11.58 -0.40
N ILE A 110 -6.68 10.26 -0.17
CA ILE A 110 -6.94 9.25 -1.19
C ILE A 110 -8.44 8.95 -1.17
N GLU A 111 -9.15 9.34 -2.21
CA GLU A 111 -10.62 9.30 -2.24
C GLU A 111 -11.19 8.14 -3.05
N GLU A 112 -10.41 7.50 -3.93
CA GLU A 112 -10.87 6.32 -4.67
C GLU A 112 -10.49 5.05 -3.90
N ILE A 113 -11.49 4.34 -3.37
CA ILE A 113 -11.28 3.15 -2.55
C ILE A 113 -11.99 1.97 -3.23
N TYR A 114 -11.23 0.94 -3.57
CA TYR A 114 -11.74 -0.27 -4.19
C TYR A 114 -11.55 -1.47 -3.26
N ILE A 115 -12.59 -2.30 -3.11
CA ILE A 115 -12.53 -3.55 -2.34
C ILE A 115 -12.91 -4.68 -3.27
N VAL A 116 -11.95 -5.57 -3.56
CA VAL A 116 -12.22 -6.80 -4.31
C VAL A 116 -12.70 -7.84 -3.33
N ARG A 117 -13.99 -8.20 -3.43
CA ARG A 117 -14.68 -9.09 -2.50
C ARG A 117 -14.99 -10.45 -3.12
N GLY A 118 -15.12 -11.47 -2.27
CA GLY A 118 -15.50 -12.84 -2.66
C GLY A 118 -16.29 -13.51 -1.54
N TYR A 119 -15.62 -14.22 -0.64
CA TYR A 119 -16.24 -14.90 0.49
C TYR A 119 -17.07 -13.94 1.35
N LEU A 120 -18.36 -14.23 1.56
CA LEU A 120 -19.32 -13.40 2.30
C LEU A 120 -19.26 -11.92 1.85
N GLY A 121 -19.13 -11.69 0.54
CA GLY A 121 -18.89 -10.39 -0.05
C GLY A 121 -19.97 -9.34 0.24
N GLU A 122 -21.21 -9.76 0.49
CA GLU A 122 -22.35 -8.91 0.87
C GLU A 122 -22.11 -8.15 2.20
N CYS A 123 -21.28 -8.68 3.10
CA CYS A 123 -20.96 -8.00 4.35
C CYS A 123 -20.27 -6.64 4.15
N PHE A 124 -19.55 -6.47 3.03
CA PHE A 124 -18.88 -5.20 2.71
C PHE A 124 -19.85 -4.06 2.36
N GLU A 125 -21.11 -4.36 2.01
CA GLU A 125 -22.12 -3.34 1.73
C GLU A 125 -22.39 -2.44 2.93
N LEU A 126 -22.15 -2.95 4.16
CA LEU A 126 -22.26 -2.18 5.38
C LEU A 126 -21.30 -0.98 5.42
N LEU A 127 -20.19 -1.03 4.68
CA LEU A 127 -19.21 0.04 4.59
C LEU A 127 -19.71 1.22 3.77
N LEU A 128 -20.56 0.97 2.74
CA LEU A 128 -20.99 1.98 1.77
C LEU A 128 -21.73 3.16 2.42
N LYS A 129 -22.46 2.90 3.50
CA LYS A 129 -23.17 3.95 4.24
C LYS A 129 -22.21 4.92 4.93
N LYS A 130 -21.10 4.40 5.46
CA LYS A 130 -20.11 5.20 6.21
C LYS A 130 -19.05 5.79 5.30
N TYR A 131 -18.68 5.07 4.23
CA TYR A 131 -17.62 5.43 3.30
C TYR A 131 -18.16 5.42 1.85
N PRO A 132 -18.82 6.50 1.42
CA PRO A 132 -19.42 6.57 0.07
C PRO A 132 -18.37 6.55 -1.06
N GLN A 133 -17.09 6.71 -0.74
CA GLN A 133 -15.97 6.60 -1.66
C GLN A 133 -15.64 5.14 -2.02
N VAL A 134 -16.12 4.17 -1.23
CA VAL A 134 -15.85 2.74 -1.43
C VAL A 134 -16.64 2.22 -2.64
N ARG A 135 -15.93 1.48 -3.49
CA ARG A 135 -16.48 0.74 -4.62
C ARG A 135 -16.15 -0.74 -4.46
N LEU A 136 -17.17 -1.58 -4.53
CA LEU A 136 -17.04 -3.02 -4.40
C LEU A 136 -16.90 -3.66 -5.79
N ILE A 137 -15.95 -4.59 -5.91
CA ILE A 137 -15.69 -5.35 -7.14
C ILE A 137 -15.78 -6.83 -6.81
N ASP A 138 -16.65 -7.56 -7.48
CA ASP A 138 -16.82 -8.99 -7.23
C ASP A 138 -15.72 -9.81 -7.91
N ASN A 139 -15.14 -10.75 -7.16
CA ASN A 139 -14.26 -11.78 -7.68
C ASN A 139 -14.95 -13.15 -7.57
N PRO A 140 -15.59 -13.65 -8.62
CA PRO A 140 -16.24 -14.98 -8.59
C PRO A 140 -15.23 -16.14 -8.60
N ASP A 141 -13.97 -15.88 -8.91
CA ASP A 141 -12.92 -16.91 -9.02
C ASP A 141 -12.22 -17.20 -7.68
N TYR A 142 -12.66 -16.58 -6.57
CA TYR A 142 -11.95 -16.64 -5.28
C TYR A 142 -11.85 -18.05 -4.67
N GLU A 143 -12.76 -18.97 -5.04
CA GLU A 143 -12.75 -20.35 -4.55
C GLU A 143 -11.72 -21.23 -5.29
N THR A 144 -11.39 -20.88 -6.51
CA THR A 144 -10.60 -21.71 -7.44
C THR A 144 -9.25 -21.11 -7.79
N SER A 145 -8.88 -20.03 -7.14
CA SER A 145 -7.64 -19.31 -7.42
C SER A 145 -7.14 -18.56 -6.17
N ASN A 146 -5.85 -18.33 -6.09
CA ASN A 146 -5.28 -17.46 -5.06
C ASN A 146 -5.63 -15.97 -5.33
N ASN A 147 -5.09 -15.03 -4.53
CA ASN A 147 -5.36 -13.60 -4.61
C ASN A 147 -4.97 -12.96 -5.96
N VAL A 148 -4.20 -13.65 -6.80
CA VAL A 148 -3.94 -13.25 -8.19
C VAL A 148 -5.25 -13.05 -8.97
N SER A 149 -6.29 -13.86 -8.72
CA SER A 149 -7.61 -13.66 -9.34
C SER A 149 -8.25 -12.33 -8.93
N SER A 150 -8.08 -11.92 -7.66
CA SER A 150 -8.52 -10.61 -7.18
C SER A 150 -7.76 -9.47 -7.88
N ALA A 151 -6.43 -9.60 -8.00
CA ALA A 151 -5.60 -8.63 -8.72
C ALA A 151 -6.01 -8.49 -10.18
N MET A 152 -6.37 -9.61 -10.84
CA MET A 152 -6.87 -9.61 -12.22
C MET A 152 -8.13 -8.77 -12.42
N LYS A 153 -9.04 -8.71 -11.43
CA LYS A 153 -10.28 -7.89 -11.53
C LYS A 153 -9.97 -6.39 -11.55
N VAL A 154 -8.88 -5.97 -10.94
CA VAL A 154 -8.51 -4.56 -10.73
C VAL A 154 -7.20 -4.16 -11.41
N ARG A 155 -6.58 -5.04 -12.23
CA ARG A 155 -5.26 -4.82 -12.83
C ARG A 155 -5.12 -3.49 -13.57
N HIS A 156 -6.21 -3.02 -14.19
CA HIS A 156 -6.22 -1.75 -14.92
C HIS A 156 -6.33 -0.51 -14.01
N LEU A 157 -6.56 -0.70 -12.70
CA LEU A 157 -6.67 0.37 -11.72
C LEU A 157 -5.36 0.58 -10.93
N MET A 158 -4.32 -0.22 -11.19
CA MET A 158 -3.11 -0.24 -10.37
C MET A 158 -2.12 0.91 -10.63
N GLN A 159 -2.45 1.85 -11.50
CA GLN A 159 -1.64 3.05 -11.74
C GLN A 159 -1.89 4.12 -10.68
N ASN A 160 -0.82 4.70 -10.12
CA ASN A 160 -0.87 5.65 -9.01
C ASN A 160 -1.74 5.13 -7.85
N ALA A 161 -1.56 3.87 -7.49
CA ALA A 161 -2.43 3.16 -6.57
C ALA A 161 -1.66 2.42 -5.48
N TYR A 162 -2.20 2.40 -4.29
CA TYR A 162 -1.89 1.35 -3.32
C TYR A 162 -2.66 0.08 -3.66
N VAL A 163 -1.98 -1.06 -3.56
CA VAL A 163 -2.58 -2.40 -3.61
C VAL A 163 -2.13 -3.15 -2.38
N MET A 164 -3.07 -3.71 -1.62
CA MET A 164 -2.77 -4.34 -0.35
C MET A 164 -3.76 -5.45 0.03
N GLU A 165 -3.32 -6.31 0.94
CA GLU A 165 -4.20 -7.23 1.65
C GLU A 165 -5.11 -6.46 2.62
N ALA A 166 -6.25 -7.06 2.97
CA ALA A 166 -7.30 -6.37 3.73
C ALA A 166 -7.40 -6.84 5.20
N ASP A 167 -6.40 -7.56 5.68
CA ASP A 167 -6.32 -8.16 7.02
C ASP A 167 -5.36 -7.42 7.98
N LEU A 168 -4.98 -6.22 7.58
CA LEU A 168 -4.05 -5.37 8.30
C LEU A 168 -4.78 -4.30 9.11
N LEU A 169 -4.48 -4.23 10.40
CA LEU A 169 -4.89 -3.14 11.27
C LEU A 169 -3.83 -2.04 11.20
N ILE A 170 -4.21 -0.89 10.67
CA ILE A 170 -3.32 0.25 10.53
C ILE A 170 -3.35 1.07 11.82
N ASN A 171 -2.25 1.05 12.56
CA ASN A 171 -2.07 1.80 13.81
C ASN A 171 -1.54 3.21 13.56
N ASN A 172 -0.66 3.35 12.56
CA ASN A 172 -0.10 4.63 12.16
C ASN A 172 -0.62 5.05 10.77
N PRO A 173 -1.56 6.00 10.66
CA PRO A 173 -2.13 6.41 9.39
C PRO A 173 -1.11 7.06 8.44
N THR A 174 0.03 7.55 8.95
CA THR A 174 1.04 8.24 8.14
C THR A 174 1.82 7.31 7.20
N ILE A 175 1.58 5.98 7.29
CA ILE A 175 2.12 5.02 6.30
C ILE A 175 1.53 5.27 4.91
N PHE A 176 0.30 5.77 4.82
CA PHE A 176 -0.26 6.24 3.55
C PHE A 176 0.23 7.65 3.25
N LYS A 177 0.74 7.84 2.04
CA LYS A 177 1.24 9.13 1.56
C LYS A 177 0.43 9.62 0.38
N LYS A 178 0.18 10.92 0.35
CA LYS A 178 -0.52 11.59 -0.76
C LYS A 178 0.28 11.56 -2.06
N TYR A 179 1.61 11.59 -1.96
CA TYR A 179 2.52 11.64 -3.10
C TYR A 179 3.63 10.61 -2.96
N HIS A 180 4.02 10.00 -4.09
CA HIS A 180 5.15 9.09 -4.18
C HIS A 180 5.97 9.35 -5.43
N TYR A 181 7.29 9.37 -5.29
CA TYR A 181 8.21 9.52 -6.42
C TYR A 181 8.46 8.20 -7.16
N THR A 182 8.50 7.09 -6.43
CA THR A 182 8.78 5.74 -6.94
C THR A 182 7.72 4.75 -6.46
N SER A 183 7.57 3.65 -7.19
CA SER A 183 6.87 2.47 -6.68
C SER A 183 7.60 1.93 -5.47
N ASN A 184 6.84 1.47 -4.48
CA ASN A 184 7.43 0.99 -3.22
C ASN A 184 6.58 -0.11 -2.56
N CYS A 185 7.22 -0.84 -1.65
CA CYS A 185 6.55 -1.73 -0.71
C CYS A 185 6.93 -1.36 0.73
N LEU A 186 6.03 -1.63 1.68
CA LEU A 186 6.30 -1.44 3.10
C LEU A 186 6.93 -2.71 3.69
N GLY A 187 8.02 -2.53 4.43
CA GLY A 187 8.69 -3.62 5.11
C GLY A 187 9.34 -3.19 6.42
N VAL A 188 9.38 -4.12 7.39
CA VAL A 188 10.08 -3.93 8.66
C VAL A 188 11.44 -4.60 8.58
N PRO A 189 12.56 -3.89 8.80
CA PRO A 189 13.87 -4.51 8.83
C PRO A 189 13.96 -5.51 10.00
N VAL A 190 14.33 -6.75 9.71
CA VAL A 190 14.44 -7.83 10.67
C VAL A 190 15.73 -8.64 10.47
N GLU A 191 16.30 -9.15 11.58
CA GLU A 191 17.41 -10.08 11.50
C GLU A 191 16.96 -11.44 10.94
N LYS A 192 15.75 -11.89 11.30
CA LYS A 192 15.16 -13.14 10.83
C LYS A 192 13.65 -13.09 10.88
N THR A 193 13.01 -13.72 9.89
CA THR A 193 11.57 -13.99 9.89
C THR A 193 11.31 -15.36 9.24
N ASP A 194 10.21 -16.00 9.62
CA ASP A 194 9.72 -17.23 8.98
C ASP A 194 8.55 -16.92 8.02
N ASP A 195 8.14 -15.66 7.93
CA ASP A 195 7.07 -15.17 7.05
C ASP A 195 7.61 -14.55 5.75
N TRP A 196 6.69 -14.03 4.90
CA TRP A 196 7.05 -13.36 3.67
C TRP A 196 7.94 -12.14 3.93
N CYS A 197 9.03 -12.07 3.18
CA CYS A 197 10.00 -11.00 3.32
C CYS A 197 10.63 -10.64 1.98
N VAL A 198 11.17 -9.44 1.93
CA VAL A 198 11.85 -8.88 0.77
C VAL A 198 13.35 -8.83 1.03
N ILE A 199 14.11 -9.45 0.14
CA ILE A 199 15.55 -9.21 0.03
C ILE A 199 15.71 -7.91 -0.76
N SER A 200 16.44 -6.96 -0.18
CA SER A 200 16.70 -5.66 -0.80
C SER A 200 18.18 -5.42 -1.07
N GLU A 201 18.46 -4.62 -2.08
CA GLU A 201 19.81 -4.14 -2.39
C GLU A 201 19.73 -2.66 -2.74
N ASN A 202 20.57 -1.84 -2.08
CA ASN A 202 20.58 -0.38 -2.26
C ASN A 202 19.21 0.27 -2.09
N GLY A 203 18.39 -0.24 -1.14
CA GLY A 203 17.04 0.27 -0.85
C GLY A 203 15.95 -0.19 -1.82
N TYR A 204 16.26 -1.07 -2.78
CA TYR A 204 15.29 -1.60 -3.75
C TYR A 204 15.06 -3.09 -3.55
N ALA A 205 13.82 -3.51 -3.70
CA ALA A 205 13.41 -4.91 -3.65
C ALA A 205 14.06 -5.72 -4.79
N LYS A 206 14.60 -6.87 -4.45
CA LYS A 206 15.23 -7.81 -5.40
C LYS A 206 14.47 -9.10 -5.51
N GLN A 207 13.93 -9.57 -4.41
CA GLN A 207 13.25 -10.86 -4.39
C GLN A 207 12.28 -10.92 -3.21
N LEU A 208 11.11 -11.48 -3.44
CA LEU A 208 10.13 -11.87 -2.43
C LEU A 208 10.35 -13.36 -2.10
N ILE A 209 10.57 -13.69 -0.84
CA ILE A 209 10.77 -15.05 -0.36
C ILE A 209 9.96 -15.30 0.91
N LYS A 210 9.72 -16.57 1.22
CA LYS A 210 9.15 -16.99 2.50
C LYS A 210 10.25 -17.46 3.42
N GLY A 211 10.40 -16.77 4.55
CA GLY A 211 11.50 -16.99 5.49
C GLY A 211 12.82 -16.40 4.99
N GLY A 212 13.49 -15.61 5.82
CA GLY A 212 14.75 -14.97 5.47
C GLY A 212 15.53 -14.45 6.65
N VAL A 213 16.77 -14.05 6.39
CA VAL A 213 17.67 -13.39 7.35
C VAL A 213 18.16 -12.08 6.77
N ASN A 214 18.35 -11.05 7.62
CA ASN A 214 18.77 -9.71 7.22
C ASN A 214 17.90 -9.18 6.04
N CYS A 215 16.58 -9.22 6.24
CA CYS A 215 15.58 -8.90 5.22
C CYS A 215 14.54 -7.92 5.76
N HIS A 216 13.54 -7.60 4.95
CA HIS A 216 12.41 -6.80 5.37
C HIS A 216 11.16 -7.68 5.42
N HIS A 217 10.60 -7.90 6.63
CA HIS A 217 9.28 -8.52 6.79
C HIS A 217 8.24 -7.69 6.05
N LEU A 218 7.42 -8.33 5.21
CA LEU A 218 6.53 -7.65 4.28
C LEU A 218 5.08 -7.71 4.77
N PHE A 219 4.40 -6.57 4.77
CA PHE A 219 2.95 -6.47 5.03
C PHE A 219 2.08 -6.51 3.76
N SER A 220 2.65 -6.84 2.60
CA SER A 220 1.93 -6.83 1.30
C SER A 220 1.19 -5.52 1.01
N ILE A 221 1.77 -4.38 1.41
CA ILE A 221 1.32 -3.04 1.04
C ILE A 221 2.26 -2.48 -0.02
N TYR A 222 1.76 -2.31 -1.24
CA TYR A 222 2.51 -1.82 -2.39
C TYR A 222 1.91 -0.52 -2.90
N TYR A 223 2.74 0.44 -3.29
CA TYR A 223 2.35 1.57 -4.10
C TYR A 223 2.96 1.44 -5.50
N TRP A 224 2.16 1.68 -6.51
CA TRP A 224 2.56 1.61 -7.92
C TRP A 224 2.45 2.99 -8.57
N THR A 225 3.54 3.47 -9.17
CA THR A 225 3.51 4.67 -10.01
C THR A 225 2.66 4.45 -11.27
N ALA A 226 2.35 5.52 -12.01
CA ALA A 226 1.65 5.40 -13.29
C ALA A 226 2.43 4.53 -14.28
N GLU A 227 3.76 4.71 -14.33
CA GLU A 227 4.63 4.01 -15.28
C GLU A 227 4.70 2.51 -15.00
N GLU A 228 4.96 2.13 -13.75
CA GLU A 228 5.12 0.70 -13.41
C GLU A 228 3.77 0.00 -13.23
N GLY A 229 2.77 0.70 -12.68
CA GLY A 229 1.41 0.19 -12.63
C GLY A 229 0.80 -0.10 -14.00
N ALA A 230 1.24 0.59 -15.05
CA ALA A 230 0.82 0.32 -16.43
C ALA A 230 1.34 -1.01 -16.99
N LYS A 231 2.42 -1.57 -16.43
CA LYS A 231 3.00 -2.86 -16.86
C LYS A 231 2.28 -4.05 -16.22
N LEU A 232 1.70 -3.86 -15.02
CA LEU A 232 1.08 -4.92 -14.23
C LEU A 232 -0.01 -5.70 -14.97
N PRO A 233 -0.93 -5.08 -15.75
CA PRO A 233 -1.98 -5.82 -16.44
C PRO A 233 -1.46 -6.95 -17.34
N ALA A 234 -0.43 -6.67 -18.13
CA ALA A 234 0.15 -7.67 -19.05
C ALA A 234 0.86 -8.79 -18.28
N HIS A 235 1.70 -8.44 -17.29
CA HIS A 235 2.45 -9.43 -16.52
C HIS A 235 1.55 -10.30 -15.63
N LEU A 236 0.49 -9.72 -15.05
CA LEU A 236 -0.50 -10.48 -14.29
C LEU A 236 -1.29 -11.43 -15.18
N GLU A 237 -1.68 -10.99 -16.39
CA GLU A 237 -2.42 -11.81 -17.34
C GLU A 237 -1.57 -12.99 -17.86
N GLU A 238 -0.31 -12.73 -18.18
CA GLU A 238 0.64 -13.77 -18.60
C GLU A 238 0.88 -14.79 -17.48
N MET A 239 1.12 -14.31 -16.23
CA MET A 239 1.31 -15.18 -15.08
C MET A 239 0.03 -15.99 -14.78
N PHE A 240 -1.14 -15.36 -14.74
CA PHE A 240 -2.42 -16.00 -14.45
C PHE A 240 -2.77 -17.10 -15.46
N SER A 241 -2.41 -16.90 -16.73
CA SER A 241 -2.68 -17.83 -17.82
C SER A 241 -1.65 -18.97 -17.91
N SER A 242 -0.54 -18.89 -17.18
CA SER A 242 0.49 -19.93 -17.17
C SER A 242 0.07 -21.13 -16.32
N GLU A 243 0.72 -22.28 -16.51
CA GLU A 243 0.54 -23.49 -15.69
C GLU A 243 0.82 -23.16 -14.21
N GLY A 244 -0.11 -23.49 -13.31
CA GLY A 244 -0.04 -23.16 -11.88
C GLY A 244 -0.16 -21.68 -11.55
N GLY A 245 -0.34 -20.79 -12.52
CA GLY A 245 -0.38 -19.35 -12.30
C GLY A 245 -1.55 -18.89 -11.43
N ARG A 246 -2.66 -19.60 -11.44
CA ARG A 246 -3.85 -19.33 -10.61
C ARG A 246 -3.63 -19.57 -9.12
N ASP A 247 -2.63 -20.37 -8.76
CA ASP A 247 -2.32 -20.72 -7.37
C ASP A 247 -1.30 -19.75 -6.74
N LEU A 248 -0.74 -18.84 -7.53
CA LEU A 248 0.26 -17.89 -7.09
C LEU A 248 -0.37 -16.67 -6.41
N PHE A 249 0.41 -16.05 -5.52
CA PHE A 249 0.11 -14.70 -5.06
C PHE A 249 0.38 -13.69 -6.17
N TRP A 250 -0.41 -12.62 -6.22
CA TRP A 250 -0.34 -11.63 -7.31
C TRP A 250 1.01 -10.92 -7.39
N ASP A 251 1.64 -10.67 -6.24
CA ASP A 251 2.90 -9.94 -6.10
C ASP A 251 4.13 -10.77 -6.56
N ILE A 252 3.97 -12.08 -6.74
CA ILE A 252 4.99 -12.92 -7.41
C ILE A 252 5.27 -12.40 -8.82
N ALA A 253 4.28 -11.81 -9.50
CA ALA A 253 4.51 -11.25 -10.83
C ALA A 253 5.56 -10.12 -10.79
N PRO A 254 5.34 -8.98 -10.09
CA PRO A 254 6.30 -7.88 -10.08
C PRO A 254 7.53 -8.12 -9.19
N MET A 255 7.44 -8.96 -8.16
CA MET A 255 8.52 -9.12 -7.19
C MET A 255 9.52 -10.24 -7.55
N ASN A 256 9.09 -11.23 -8.33
CA ASN A 256 9.93 -12.37 -8.68
C ASN A 256 9.96 -12.62 -10.19
N ARG A 257 8.80 -12.88 -10.83
CA ARG A 257 8.75 -13.40 -12.21
C ARG A 257 9.20 -12.38 -13.25
N TYR A 258 8.88 -11.10 -13.03
CA TYR A 258 9.18 -9.98 -13.93
C TYR A 258 9.89 -8.84 -13.21
N ASN A 259 10.64 -9.14 -12.14
CA ASN A 259 11.19 -8.10 -11.25
C ASN A 259 12.16 -7.15 -11.96
N GLU A 260 12.85 -7.60 -12.99
CA GLU A 260 13.75 -6.77 -13.81
C GLU A 260 13.04 -5.63 -14.55
N HIS A 261 11.72 -5.72 -14.71
CA HIS A 261 10.90 -4.67 -15.29
C HIS A 261 10.44 -3.61 -14.29
N TYR A 262 10.68 -3.83 -12.98
CA TYR A 262 10.17 -2.98 -11.91
C TYR A 262 11.29 -2.42 -11.03
N LYS A 263 11.11 -1.16 -10.62
CA LYS A 263 11.97 -0.54 -9.63
C LYS A 263 11.16 -0.20 -8.38
N ILE A 264 11.18 -1.09 -7.41
CA ILE A 264 10.35 -1.03 -6.20
C ILE A 264 11.25 -0.66 -5.01
N GLU A 265 11.09 0.54 -4.46
CA GLU A 265 11.78 0.99 -3.27
C GLU A 265 11.21 0.27 -2.03
N VAL A 266 12.08 -0.20 -1.12
CA VAL A 266 11.62 -0.70 0.17
C VAL A 266 11.49 0.49 1.11
N ARG A 267 10.27 0.80 1.50
CA ARG A 267 9.97 1.86 2.47
C ARG A 267 9.80 1.24 3.84
N GLU A 268 10.72 1.57 4.74
CA GLU A 268 10.72 1.00 6.08
C GLU A 268 9.55 1.52 6.93
N CYS A 269 9.00 0.64 7.73
CA CYS A 269 8.03 0.88 8.78
C CYS A 269 8.39 0.02 10.02
N SER A 270 7.55 0.03 11.03
CA SER A 270 7.72 -0.78 12.24
C SER A 270 6.49 -1.65 12.52
N PHE A 271 6.65 -2.69 13.34
CA PHE A 271 5.52 -3.50 13.82
C PHE A 271 4.52 -2.70 14.67
N ALA A 272 4.93 -1.53 15.20
CA ALA A 272 3.99 -0.63 15.88
C ALA A 272 3.06 0.11 14.91
N ASP A 273 3.44 0.27 13.64
CA ASP A 273 2.66 0.98 12.64
C ASP A 273 1.51 0.13 12.08
N ILE A 274 1.71 -1.20 12.02
CA ILE A 274 0.80 -2.16 11.39
C ILE A 274 0.73 -3.41 12.24
N SER A 275 -0.47 -3.92 12.49
CA SER A 275 -0.70 -5.24 13.08
C SER A 275 -1.37 -6.15 12.05
N GLU A 276 -0.72 -7.23 11.69
CA GLU A 276 -1.32 -8.29 10.89
C GLU A 276 -2.09 -9.26 11.79
N ILE A 277 -3.26 -9.70 11.34
CA ILE A 277 -4.14 -10.56 12.13
C ILE A 277 -4.42 -11.82 11.32
N ASP A 278 -3.56 -12.80 11.41
CA ASP A 278 -3.63 -14.00 10.59
C ASP A 278 -4.35 -15.16 11.25
N THR A 279 -4.29 -15.23 12.58
CA THR A 279 -4.82 -16.35 13.36
C THR A 279 -5.81 -15.89 14.42
N TYR A 280 -6.67 -16.83 14.88
CA TYR A 280 -7.60 -16.55 15.97
C TYR A 280 -6.87 -16.20 17.28
N ASN A 281 -5.68 -16.78 17.52
CA ASN A 281 -4.86 -16.46 18.70
C ASN A 281 -4.36 -15.01 18.67
N GLU A 282 -3.91 -14.50 17.52
CA GLU A 282 -3.53 -13.10 17.37
C GLU A 282 -4.71 -12.16 17.60
N LEU A 283 -5.89 -12.51 17.08
CA LEU A 283 -7.12 -11.77 17.34
C LEU A 283 -7.45 -11.71 18.84
N GLN A 284 -7.29 -12.84 19.57
CA GLN A 284 -7.49 -12.89 21.02
C GLN A 284 -6.47 -12.06 21.80
N MET A 285 -5.21 -11.99 21.32
CA MET A 285 -4.19 -11.13 21.93
C MET A 285 -4.48 -9.64 21.74
N LEU A 286 -5.06 -9.26 20.60
CA LEU A 286 -5.41 -7.89 20.28
C LEU A 286 -6.72 -7.43 20.96
N ASP A 287 -7.71 -8.32 21.07
CA ASP A 287 -9.02 -7.95 21.63
C ASP A 287 -9.55 -9.05 22.54
N SER A 288 -9.57 -8.75 23.85
CA SER A 288 -10.05 -9.67 24.90
C SER A 288 -11.53 -10.07 24.75
N ALA A 289 -12.31 -9.39 23.92
CA ALA A 289 -13.69 -9.78 23.62
C ALA A 289 -13.78 -11.16 22.94
N TYR A 290 -12.68 -11.65 22.35
CA TYR A 290 -12.58 -12.98 21.73
C TYR A 290 -12.07 -14.08 22.67
N LEU A 291 -11.69 -13.73 23.91
CA LEU A 291 -11.35 -14.74 24.91
C LEU A 291 -12.65 -15.44 25.36
N VAL A 292 -12.71 -16.74 25.10
CA VAL A 292 -13.81 -17.57 25.63
C VAL A 292 -13.69 -17.58 27.16
N LYS A 293 -14.74 -17.15 27.85
CA LYS A 293 -14.85 -17.27 29.32
C LYS A 293 -15.21 -18.69 29.70
#